data_13d4f14ed9be4973e5f9fe79e70e6b01
#
_entry.id   13d4f14ed9be4973e5f9fe79e70e6b01
#
_cell.length_a   1.000
_cell.length_b   1.000
_cell.length_c   1.000
_cell.angle_alpha   90.00
_cell.angle_beta   90.00
_cell.angle_gamma   90.00
#
_symmetry.space_group_name_H-M   'P 1'
#
loop_
_entity.id
_entity.type
_entity.pdbx_description
1 polymer ?
#
loop_
_entity_poly.entity_id
_entity_poly.type
_entity_poly.pdbx_seq_one_letter_code
_entity_poly.pdbx_strand_id
1 'polypeptide(L)'
;PWEQMIKSFTFYQGHMSENKLMLANNPGYMGTVAMMGGAERKKLLGGNWNVSSKDEEGVLVTYEEANAVFTNDEQRNNDRWVTCDLADLGANNFLALAWDGLHIIDIEILTISRPKENAEHLRAFAARNNVADSHIIFDAVRAGIYINDYIPNAVPFEGYRAPYGVNALQYMKLKDCCYGKLIYLVKNGYISCSDEVAKSTFLHQKIKDRITIQEEFVREIRVVRFTDAQNGKKRLLTKKEMNKQLGSGQSMDLCDPMAMRMYPLLNIADGYELESTRGEYDRYHEEVESGHRINIYDDAAFGVSYGR
;
A
#
# COMPACT_ATOMS: atom_id res chain seq x y z
N PRO A 1 30.60 27.57 -12.14
CA PRO A 1 30.14 26.27 -11.67
C PRO A 1 28.92 25.85 -12.46
N TRP A 2 28.81 24.61 -12.85
CA TRP A 2 27.73 24.05 -13.66
C TRP A 2 26.34 24.25 -13.02
N GLU A 3 26.23 24.32 -11.69
CA GLU A 3 25.02 24.58 -10.92
C GLU A 3 24.37 25.94 -11.22
N GLN A 4 25.13 26.89 -11.75
CA GLN A 4 24.61 28.22 -12.14
C GLN A 4 24.08 28.25 -13.58
N MET A 5 24.30 27.19 -14.37
CA MET A 5 23.92 27.15 -15.79
C MET A 5 22.51 26.62 -16.02
N ILE A 6 21.96 25.79 -15.09
CA ILE A 6 20.59 25.25 -15.19
C ILE A 6 19.71 25.94 -14.17
N LYS A 7 18.80 26.80 -14.64
CA LYS A 7 17.86 27.56 -13.78
C LYS A 7 16.51 26.88 -13.62
N SER A 8 16.09 26.10 -14.60
CA SER A 8 14.85 25.33 -14.57
C SER A 8 14.91 24.18 -15.58
N PHE A 9 14.19 23.12 -15.30
CA PHE A 9 13.93 22.01 -16.20
C PHE A 9 12.42 21.76 -16.23
N THR A 10 11.85 21.72 -17.43
CA THR A 10 10.42 21.44 -17.63
C THR A 10 10.28 20.23 -18.55
N PHE A 11 9.54 19.24 -18.11
CA PHE A 11 9.22 18.05 -18.89
C PHE A 11 7.80 18.13 -19.43
N TYR A 12 7.64 17.92 -20.74
CA TYR A 12 6.35 17.80 -21.40
C TYR A 12 6.19 16.36 -21.91
N GLN A 13 5.16 15.69 -21.45
CA GLN A 13 4.81 14.37 -21.97
C GLN A 13 4.18 14.53 -23.35
N GLY A 14 4.72 13.81 -24.35
CA GLY A 14 4.18 13.77 -25.69
C GLY A 14 3.93 12.33 -26.15
N HIS A 15 2.84 12.12 -26.84
CA HIS A 15 2.55 10.82 -27.48
C HIS A 15 3.18 10.74 -28.88
N MET A 16 3.69 9.59 -29.26
CA MET A 16 4.27 9.37 -30.59
C MET A 16 3.25 9.66 -31.71
N SER A 17 1.98 9.40 -31.48
CA SER A 17 0.89 9.69 -32.42
C SER A 17 0.72 11.20 -32.73
N GLU A 18 1.26 12.07 -31.92
CA GLU A 18 1.22 13.52 -32.11
C GLU A 18 2.31 13.98 -33.11
N ASN A 19 3.35 13.19 -33.32
CA ASN A 19 4.43 13.49 -34.26
C ASN A 19 4.05 13.11 -35.69
N LYS A 20 3.13 13.86 -36.30
CA LYS A 20 2.58 13.58 -37.65
C LYS A 20 3.65 13.58 -38.72
N LEU A 21 4.68 14.42 -38.61
CA LEU A 21 5.76 14.50 -39.58
C LEU A 21 6.61 13.22 -39.59
N MET A 22 6.95 12.69 -38.44
CA MET A 22 7.70 11.44 -38.29
C MET A 22 6.89 10.25 -38.86
N LEU A 23 5.60 10.19 -38.52
CA LEU A 23 4.72 9.10 -38.95
C LEU A 23 4.47 9.14 -40.49
N ALA A 24 4.42 10.34 -41.07
CA ALA A 24 4.30 10.49 -42.55
C ALA A 24 5.59 10.03 -43.25
N ASN A 25 6.76 10.29 -42.67
CA ASN A 25 8.04 9.89 -43.28
C ASN A 25 8.41 8.43 -43.01
N ASN A 26 7.89 7.83 -41.94
CA ASN A 26 8.14 6.42 -41.58
C ASN A 26 6.88 5.76 -41.00
N PRO A 27 5.91 5.37 -41.84
CA PRO A 27 4.65 4.77 -41.39
C PRO A 27 4.84 3.46 -40.60
N GLY A 28 5.92 2.72 -40.87
CA GLY A 28 6.22 1.45 -40.19
C GLY A 28 6.82 1.61 -38.77
N TYR A 29 7.21 2.82 -38.39
CA TYR A 29 7.88 3.04 -37.13
C TYR A 29 7.05 2.68 -35.89
N MET A 30 5.75 2.97 -35.91
CA MET A 30 4.83 2.56 -34.83
C MET A 30 4.77 1.04 -34.68
N GLY A 31 4.78 0.29 -35.77
CA GLY A 31 4.82 -1.18 -35.75
C GLY A 31 6.13 -1.68 -35.14
N THR A 32 7.26 -1.08 -35.48
CA THR A 32 8.58 -1.42 -34.90
C THR A 32 8.57 -1.19 -33.39
N VAL A 33 8.07 -0.04 -32.92
CA VAL A 33 8.02 0.27 -31.49
C VAL A 33 7.01 -0.63 -30.77
N ALA A 34 5.90 -1.03 -31.42
CA ALA A 34 4.94 -1.96 -30.84
C ALA A 34 5.51 -3.37 -30.60
N MET A 35 6.57 -3.74 -31.33
CA MET A 35 7.28 -5.01 -31.14
C MET A 35 8.38 -4.96 -30.08
N MET A 36 8.69 -3.78 -29.55
CA MET A 36 9.66 -3.62 -28.45
C MET A 36 9.12 -4.16 -27.13
N GLY A 37 10.00 -4.35 -26.14
CA GLY A 37 9.62 -4.74 -24.78
C GLY A 37 8.59 -3.77 -24.17
N GLY A 38 7.76 -4.27 -23.24
CA GLY A 38 6.60 -3.53 -22.71
C GLY A 38 6.95 -2.16 -22.15
N ALA A 39 8.06 -2.00 -21.39
CA ALA A 39 8.49 -0.73 -20.80
C ALA A 39 8.93 0.28 -21.87
N GLU A 40 9.75 -0.14 -22.82
CA GLU A 40 10.22 0.71 -23.92
C GLU A 40 9.07 1.16 -24.81
N ARG A 41 8.14 0.23 -25.09
CA ARG A 41 6.91 0.53 -25.82
C ARG A 41 6.06 1.59 -25.11
N LYS A 42 5.84 1.46 -23.81
CA LYS A 42 5.07 2.44 -23.00
C LYS A 42 5.73 3.83 -23.01
N LYS A 43 7.07 3.89 -22.91
CA LYS A 43 7.82 5.15 -23.01
C LYS A 43 7.66 5.80 -24.37
N LEU A 44 7.89 5.06 -25.44
CA LEU A 44 7.96 5.60 -26.79
C LEU A 44 6.59 5.84 -27.41
N LEU A 45 5.62 4.93 -27.26
CA LEU A 45 4.26 5.12 -27.80
C LEU A 45 3.41 6.04 -26.94
N GLY A 46 3.44 5.85 -25.62
CA GLY A 46 2.58 6.54 -24.67
C GLY A 46 3.21 7.76 -24.00
N GLY A 47 4.49 8.05 -24.27
CA GLY A 47 5.20 9.11 -23.57
C GLY A 47 5.32 8.88 -22.05
N ASN A 48 5.10 7.65 -21.58
CA ASN A 48 5.15 7.32 -20.16
C ASN A 48 6.60 7.04 -19.73
N TRP A 49 7.31 8.06 -19.33
CA TRP A 49 8.70 7.99 -18.89
C TRP A 49 8.88 7.51 -17.43
N ASN A 50 7.79 7.33 -16.70
CA ASN A 50 7.80 6.76 -15.35
C ASN A 50 7.98 5.23 -15.36
N VAL A 51 7.96 4.61 -16.53
CA VAL A 51 8.22 3.17 -16.69
C VAL A 51 9.71 2.96 -16.92
N SER A 52 10.38 2.20 -16.07
CA SER A 52 11.77 1.77 -16.29
C SER A 52 11.80 0.34 -16.82
N SER A 53 12.79 0.01 -17.66
CA SER A 53 13.02 -1.37 -18.12
C SER A 53 13.33 -2.34 -16.98
N LYS A 54 13.85 -1.81 -15.86
CA LYS A 54 14.07 -2.56 -14.61
C LYS A 54 12.79 -2.75 -13.79
N ASP A 55 11.73 -1.96 -14.07
CA ASP A 55 10.45 -2.03 -13.36
C ASP A 55 9.57 -3.18 -13.85
N GLU A 56 9.86 -3.81 -14.99
CA GLU A 56 9.04 -4.90 -15.53
C GLU A 56 9.37 -6.25 -14.93
N GLU A 57 10.61 -6.48 -14.52
CA GLU A 57 11.00 -7.74 -13.91
C GLU A 57 10.70 -7.73 -12.42
N GLY A 58 9.65 -8.47 -12.03
CA GLY A 58 9.25 -8.64 -10.63
C GLY A 58 8.43 -7.49 -10.03
N VAL A 59 7.98 -6.50 -10.81
CA VAL A 59 7.03 -5.47 -10.34
C VAL A 59 5.68 -6.12 -10.04
N LEU A 60 5.21 -5.96 -8.80
CA LEU A 60 3.93 -6.49 -8.35
C LEU A 60 2.78 -5.54 -8.64
N VAL A 61 3.02 -4.22 -8.56
CA VAL A 61 2.03 -3.16 -8.79
C VAL A 61 2.60 -2.17 -9.79
N THR A 62 1.93 -1.97 -10.92
CA THR A 62 2.35 -1.00 -11.94
C THR A 62 2.11 0.43 -11.49
N TYR A 63 2.65 1.39 -12.22
CA TYR A 63 2.42 2.81 -11.95
C TYR A 63 0.93 3.17 -12.09
N GLU A 64 0.28 2.62 -13.12
CA GLU A 64 -1.14 2.84 -13.39
C GLU A 64 -2.03 2.26 -12.28
N GLU A 65 -1.75 1.02 -11.86
CA GLU A 65 -2.47 0.37 -10.76
C GLU A 65 -2.30 1.12 -9.43
N ALA A 66 -1.09 1.61 -9.14
CA ALA A 66 -0.84 2.41 -7.94
C ALA A 66 -1.57 3.75 -7.97
N ASN A 67 -1.59 4.45 -9.11
CA ASN A 67 -2.31 5.71 -9.23
C ASN A 67 -3.82 5.55 -9.24
N ALA A 68 -4.34 4.39 -9.68
CA ALA A 68 -5.77 4.11 -9.67
C ALA A 68 -6.39 4.19 -8.26
N VAL A 69 -5.61 3.95 -7.20
CA VAL A 69 -6.06 4.13 -5.80
C VAL A 69 -6.63 5.54 -5.55
N PHE A 70 -6.15 6.54 -6.27
CA PHE A 70 -6.57 7.95 -6.11
C PHE A 70 -7.67 8.38 -7.10
N THR A 71 -8.14 7.46 -7.94
CA THR A 71 -9.19 7.70 -8.94
C THR A 71 -10.26 6.62 -8.95
N ASN A 72 -10.10 5.55 -8.16
CA ASN A 72 -11.11 4.50 -7.99
C ASN A 72 -12.35 5.05 -7.30
N ASP A 73 -13.48 4.42 -7.56
CA ASP A 73 -14.71 4.66 -6.83
C ASP A 73 -14.52 4.41 -5.33
N GLU A 74 -15.17 5.22 -4.50
CA GLU A 74 -15.07 5.12 -3.05
C GLU A 74 -15.64 3.80 -2.53
N GLN A 75 -14.82 3.02 -1.86
CA GLN A 75 -15.19 1.73 -1.27
C GLN A 75 -15.57 1.88 0.20
N ARG A 76 -16.57 2.72 0.49
CA ARG A 76 -17.07 3.00 1.86
C ARG A 76 -18.18 2.04 2.26
N ASN A 77 -18.21 1.67 3.54
CA ASN A 77 -19.23 0.78 4.08
C ASN A 77 -19.54 1.01 5.57
N ASN A 78 -19.04 2.12 6.15
CA ASN A 78 -19.10 2.48 7.57
C ASN A 78 -18.30 1.56 8.51
N ASP A 79 -17.52 0.63 7.99
CA ASP A 79 -16.53 -0.16 8.76
C ASP A 79 -15.28 0.68 8.96
N ARG A 80 -15.19 1.38 10.09
CA ARG A 80 -14.16 2.36 10.36
C ARG A 80 -13.00 1.77 11.15
N TRP A 81 -11.81 2.00 10.64
CA TRP A 81 -10.57 1.53 11.24
C TRP A 81 -9.50 2.63 11.27
N VAL A 82 -8.58 2.49 12.23
CA VAL A 82 -7.32 3.23 12.22
C VAL A 82 -6.18 2.24 12.19
N THR A 83 -5.20 2.50 11.33
CA THR A 83 -3.94 1.73 11.28
C THR A 83 -2.78 2.67 11.51
N CYS A 84 -1.80 2.27 12.35
CA CYS A 84 -0.73 3.16 12.76
C CYS A 84 0.62 2.45 12.79
N ASP A 85 1.61 3.07 12.13
CA ASP A 85 3.03 2.80 12.33
C ASP A 85 3.60 3.84 13.31
N LEU A 86 4.18 3.36 14.41
CA LEU A 86 4.62 4.20 15.51
C LEU A 86 6.09 4.55 15.36
N ALA A 87 6.40 5.82 15.54
CA ALA A 87 7.77 6.29 15.53
C ALA A 87 8.59 5.66 16.67
N ASP A 88 9.76 5.11 16.33
CA ASP A 88 10.79 4.74 17.28
C ASP A 88 11.68 5.96 17.61
N LEU A 89 12.37 5.91 18.76
CA LEU A 89 13.26 6.99 19.21
C LEU A 89 14.25 7.39 18.10
N GLY A 90 14.05 8.57 17.54
CA GLY A 90 15.11 9.33 16.87
C GLY A 90 14.97 9.66 15.39
N ALA A 91 14.19 8.99 14.55
CA ALA A 91 14.19 9.30 13.11
C ALA A 91 12.95 8.88 12.30
N ASN A 92 12.00 8.17 12.88
CA ASN A 92 10.81 7.71 12.18
C ASN A 92 9.63 8.64 12.48
N ASN A 93 8.71 8.75 11.56
CA ASN A 93 7.47 9.48 11.78
C ASN A 93 6.43 8.55 12.41
N PHE A 94 5.60 9.08 13.31
CA PHE A 94 4.29 8.53 13.61
C PHE A 94 3.42 8.71 12.37
N LEU A 95 2.82 7.65 11.86
CA LEU A 95 1.93 7.70 10.72
C LEU A 95 0.66 6.91 11.04
N ALA A 96 -0.49 7.57 11.02
CA ALA A 96 -1.80 6.95 11.20
C ALA A 96 -2.69 7.20 9.99
N LEU A 97 -3.40 6.17 9.55
CA LEU A 97 -4.41 6.20 8.48
C LEU A 97 -5.78 5.88 9.07
N ALA A 98 -6.79 6.68 8.74
CA ALA A 98 -8.18 6.35 9.01
C ALA A 98 -8.88 5.85 7.75
N TRP A 99 -9.69 4.84 7.94
CA TRP A 99 -10.40 4.11 6.90
C TRP A 99 -11.90 4.12 7.12
N ASP A 100 -12.65 4.12 6.01
CA ASP A 100 -14.05 3.77 5.96
C ASP A 100 -14.20 2.65 4.91
N GLY A 101 -14.34 1.41 5.36
CA GLY A 101 -14.19 0.24 4.50
C GLY A 101 -12.75 0.10 3.98
N LEU A 102 -12.60 0.22 2.66
CA LEU A 102 -11.32 0.23 1.96
C LEU A 102 -10.98 1.61 1.36
N HIS A 103 -11.67 2.65 1.80
CA HIS A 103 -11.40 4.03 1.43
C HIS A 103 -10.62 4.76 2.53
N ILE A 104 -9.48 5.37 2.19
CA ILE A 104 -8.68 6.17 3.12
C ILE A 104 -9.32 7.55 3.23
N ILE A 105 -9.76 7.92 4.44
CA ILE A 105 -10.51 9.15 4.71
C ILE A 105 -9.68 10.24 5.40
N ASP A 106 -8.64 9.88 6.15
CA ASP A 106 -7.80 10.82 6.88
C ASP A 106 -6.40 10.24 7.11
N ILE A 107 -5.42 11.13 7.32
CA ILE A 107 -4.03 10.79 7.62
C ILE A 107 -3.46 11.75 8.66
N GLU A 108 -2.61 11.22 9.54
CA GLU A 108 -1.80 12.02 10.46
C GLU A 108 -0.34 11.58 10.41
N ILE A 109 0.56 12.53 10.16
CA ILE A 109 2.01 12.29 10.12
C ILE A 109 2.66 13.27 11.09
N LEU A 110 3.33 12.75 12.13
CA LEU A 110 3.96 13.55 13.16
C LEU A 110 5.39 13.07 13.43
N THR A 111 6.24 13.99 13.82
CA THR A 111 7.59 13.66 14.32
C THR A 111 7.53 13.65 15.86
N ILE A 112 7.05 12.55 16.41
CA ILE A 112 6.97 12.31 17.85
C ILE A 112 7.63 10.98 18.19
N SER A 113 8.16 10.83 19.40
CA SER A 113 8.94 9.65 19.76
C SER A 113 8.66 9.10 21.15
N ARG A 114 7.68 9.66 21.88
CA ARG A 114 7.35 9.22 23.24
C ARG A 114 6.10 8.33 23.24
N PRO A 115 6.13 7.17 23.91
CA PRO A 115 5.00 6.23 23.90
C PRO A 115 3.67 6.86 24.34
N LYS A 116 3.69 7.70 25.37
CA LYS A 116 2.50 8.39 25.87
C LYS A 116 1.95 9.38 24.84
N GLU A 117 2.80 10.20 24.23
CA GLU A 117 2.42 11.16 23.19
C GLU A 117 1.85 10.43 21.97
N ASN A 118 2.49 9.33 21.54
CA ASN A 118 1.98 8.48 20.47
C ASN A 118 0.56 7.98 20.78
N ALA A 119 0.32 7.47 21.99
CA ALA A 119 -0.99 6.97 22.39
C ALA A 119 -2.05 8.08 22.49
N GLU A 120 -1.70 9.27 22.98
CA GLU A 120 -2.59 10.43 23.05
C GLU A 120 -3.00 10.89 21.63
N HIS A 121 -2.05 11.00 20.70
CA HIS A 121 -2.33 11.35 19.31
C HIS A 121 -3.15 10.29 18.62
N LEU A 122 -2.80 9.00 18.79
CA LEU A 122 -3.53 7.89 18.16
C LEU A 122 -4.99 7.87 18.62
N ARG A 123 -5.24 8.06 19.93
CA ARG A 123 -6.61 8.13 20.46
C ARG A 123 -7.37 9.36 19.96
N ALA A 124 -6.73 10.52 19.89
CA ALA A 124 -7.35 11.74 19.37
C ALA A 124 -7.68 11.60 17.87
N PHE A 125 -6.78 10.98 17.09
CA PHE A 125 -6.99 10.68 15.69
C PHE A 125 -8.16 9.71 15.47
N ALA A 126 -8.22 8.62 16.25
CA ALA A 126 -9.33 7.66 16.20
C ALA A 126 -10.67 8.32 16.58
N ALA A 127 -10.69 9.13 17.64
CA ALA A 127 -11.90 9.81 18.10
C ALA A 127 -12.45 10.78 17.04
N ARG A 128 -11.59 11.60 16.39
CA ARG A 128 -12.04 12.53 15.35
C ARG A 128 -12.57 11.84 14.09
N ASN A 129 -12.16 10.59 13.85
CA ASN A 129 -12.61 9.75 12.75
C ASN A 129 -13.75 8.80 13.14
N ASN A 130 -14.28 8.91 14.36
CA ASN A 130 -15.32 8.03 14.92
C ASN A 130 -14.94 6.55 14.88
N VAL A 131 -13.70 6.24 15.27
CA VAL A 131 -13.16 4.87 15.34
C VAL A 131 -13.08 4.44 16.81
N ALA A 132 -13.64 3.28 17.12
CA ALA A 132 -13.54 2.69 18.46
C ALA A 132 -12.12 2.18 18.74
N ASP A 133 -11.71 2.14 20.02
CA ASP A 133 -10.38 1.65 20.43
C ASP A 133 -10.10 0.23 19.90
N SER A 134 -11.12 -0.64 19.83
CA SER A 134 -11.02 -2.01 19.30
C SER A 134 -10.77 -2.10 17.78
N HIS A 135 -10.93 -0.99 17.06
CA HIS A 135 -10.67 -0.88 15.63
C HIS A 135 -9.39 -0.10 15.33
N ILE A 136 -8.54 0.09 16.32
CA ILE A 136 -7.21 0.65 16.16
C ILE A 136 -6.20 -0.49 16.03
N ILE A 137 -5.49 -0.57 14.90
CA ILE A 137 -4.41 -1.53 14.67
C ILE A 137 -3.10 -0.76 14.68
N PHE A 138 -2.11 -1.22 15.45
CA PHE A 138 -0.82 -0.57 15.56
C PHE A 138 0.32 -1.58 15.46
N ASP A 139 1.48 -1.16 14.91
CA ASP A 139 2.68 -2.01 14.92
C ASP A 139 3.14 -2.21 16.36
N ALA A 140 3.03 -3.45 16.86
CA ALA A 140 3.37 -3.82 18.24
C ALA A 140 4.88 -4.04 18.47
N VAL A 141 5.73 -3.71 17.48
CA VAL A 141 7.18 -3.84 17.59
C VAL A 141 7.77 -2.54 18.12
N ARG A 142 8.78 -2.63 19.00
CA ARG A 142 9.52 -1.50 19.58
C ARG A 142 8.62 -0.48 20.28
N ALA A 143 8.38 0.69 19.68
CA ALA A 143 7.57 1.76 20.26
C ALA A 143 6.12 1.35 20.55
N GLY A 144 5.60 0.35 19.80
CA GLY A 144 4.24 -0.17 19.98
C GLY A 144 4.02 -1.03 21.21
N ILE A 145 5.08 -1.57 21.84
CA ILE A 145 4.95 -2.50 22.99
C ILE A 145 4.10 -1.92 24.12
N TYR A 146 4.13 -0.60 24.32
CA TYR A 146 3.44 0.07 25.45
C TYR A 146 2.07 0.65 25.07
N ILE A 147 1.61 0.53 23.84
CA ILE A 147 0.35 1.17 23.41
C ILE A 147 -0.85 0.58 24.16
N ASN A 148 -0.90 -0.73 24.39
CA ASN A 148 -1.99 -1.34 25.13
C ASN A 148 -2.06 -0.93 26.62
N ASP A 149 -1.00 -0.38 27.20
CA ASP A 149 -1.05 0.22 28.54
C ASP A 149 -1.92 1.49 28.54
N TYR A 150 -1.99 2.19 27.41
CA TYR A 150 -2.76 3.42 27.24
C TYR A 150 -4.09 3.20 26.53
N ILE A 151 -4.15 2.29 25.55
CA ILE A 151 -5.34 1.94 24.76
C ILE A 151 -5.55 0.42 24.84
N PRO A 152 -6.13 -0.11 25.94
CA PRO A 152 -6.16 -1.55 26.21
C PRO A 152 -6.84 -2.41 25.14
N ASN A 153 -7.82 -1.85 24.45
CA ASN A 153 -8.60 -2.58 23.40
C ASN A 153 -8.01 -2.45 22.01
N ALA A 154 -6.93 -1.68 21.80
CA ALA A 154 -6.29 -1.58 20.52
C ALA A 154 -5.63 -2.91 20.11
N VAL A 155 -5.64 -3.21 18.83
CA VAL A 155 -5.21 -4.48 18.24
C VAL A 155 -3.72 -4.42 17.93
N PRO A 156 -2.87 -5.19 18.61
CA PRO A 156 -1.44 -5.23 18.31
C PRO A 156 -1.19 -6.04 17.03
N PHE A 157 -0.50 -5.43 16.07
CA PHE A 157 -0.04 -6.10 14.87
C PHE A 157 1.40 -6.59 15.04
N GLU A 158 1.57 -7.90 15.10
CA GLU A 158 2.88 -8.54 15.23
C GLU A 158 3.29 -9.16 13.88
N GLY A 159 3.62 -8.32 12.92
CA GLY A 159 3.87 -8.68 11.53
C GLY A 159 4.95 -9.74 11.31
N TYR A 160 5.80 -10.01 12.29
CA TYR A 160 6.86 -11.02 12.27
C TYR A 160 6.35 -12.45 12.56
N ARG A 161 5.17 -12.59 13.15
CA ARG A 161 4.57 -13.91 13.46
C ARG A 161 4.25 -14.68 12.18
N ALA A 162 4.16 -16.00 12.30
CA ALA A 162 3.64 -16.84 11.24
C ALA A 162 2.16 -16.54 11.01
N PRO A 163 1.68 -16.51 9.76
CA PRO A 163 0.25 -16.44 9.47
C PRO A 163 -0.44 -17.74 9.84
N TYR A 164 -1.76 -17.73 9.84
CA TYR A 164 -2.61 -18.85 10.23
C TYR A 164 -3.25 -19.51 9.01
N GLY A 165 -3.77 -20.73 9.19
CA GLY A 165 -4.58 -21.45 8.22
C GLY A 165 -3.89 -21.62 6.87
N VAL A 166 -4.64 -21.45 5.79
CA VAL A 166 -4.14 -21.60 4.42
C VAL A 166 -3.05 -20.57 4.09
N ASN A 167 -3.10 -19.40 4.72
CA ASN A 167 -2.08 -18.35 4.53
C ASN A 167 -0.70 -18.81 5.03
N ALA A 168 -0.66 -19.70 6.04
CA ALA A 168 0.58 -20.29 6.54
C ALA A 168 1.26 -21.22 5.53
N LEU A 169 0.53 -21.71 4.53
CA LEU A 169 1.10 -22.52 3.46
C LEU A 169 1.82 -21.67 2.41
N GLN A 170 1.37 -20.43 2.22
CA GLN A 170 1.84 -19.54 1.14
C GLN A 170 2.86 -18.51 1.59
N TYR A 171 2.76 -18.02 2.82
CA TYR A 171 3.56 -16.91 3.33
C TYR A 171 4.38 -17.29 4.55
N MET A 172 5.53 -16.62 4.71
CA MET A 172 6.42 -16.84 5.87
C MET A 172 5.93 -16.11 7.11
N LYS A 173 5.41 -14.89 6.95
CA LYS A 173 5.04 -13.99 8.04
C LYS A 173 3.67 -13.39 7.80
N LEU A 174 3.02 -12.97 8.88
CA LEU A 174 1.75 -12.26 8.85
C LEU A 174 1.84 -10.98 8.00
N LYS A 175 2.92 -10.22 8.14
CA LYS A 175 3.19 -9.04 7.31
C LYS A 175 3.24 -9.38 5.81
N ASP A 176 3.86 -10.49 5.45
CA ASP A 176 3.95 -10.93 4.06
C ASP A 176 2.56 -11.22 3.48
N CYS A 177 1.71 -11.87 4.27
CA CYS A 177 0.33 -12.14 3.91
C CYS A 177 -0.49 -10.86 3.73
N CYS A 178 -0.39 -9.91 4.67
CA CYS A 178 -1.05 -8.61 4.59
C CYS A 178 -0.65 -7.82 3.34
N TYR A 179 0.64 -7.81 2.99
CA TYR A 179 1.10 -7.19 1.75
C TYR A 179 0.58 -7.91 0.50
N GLY A 180 0.50 -9.25 0.53
CA GLY A 180 -0.12 -10.01 -0.56
C GLY A 180 -1.56 -9.59 -0.81
N LYS A 181 -2.36 -9.46 0.27
CA LYS A 181 -3.75 -8.98 0.20
C LYS A 181 -3.83 -7.53 -0.27
N LEU A 182 -2.99 -6.64 0.26
CA LEU A 182 -2.92 -5.24 -0.18
C LEU A 182 -2.66 -5.13 -1.69
N ILE A 183 -1.64 -5.83 -2.19
CA ILE A 183 -1.30 -5.84 -3.61
C ILE A 183 -2.48 -6.33 -4.46
N TYR A 184 -3.13 -7.42 -4.03
CA TYR A 184 -4.31 -7.93 -4.72
C TYR A 184 -5.43 -6.87 -4.80
N LEU A 185 -5.75 -6.21 -3.70
CA LEU A 185 -6.82 -5.21 -3.64
C LEU A 185 -6.48 -3.95 -4.45
N VAL A 186 -5.22 -3.49 -4.43
CA VAL A 186 -4.75 -2.38 -5.26
C VAL A 186 -4.90 -2.71 -6.74
N LYS A 187 -4.44 -3.88 -7.17
CA LYS A 187 -4.50 -4.32 -8.58
C LYS A 187 -5.92 -4.46 -9.12
N ASN A 188 -6.86 -4.81 -8.28
CA ASN A 188 -8.27 -4.99 -8.67
C ASN A 188 -9.14 -3.74 -8.39
N GLY A 189 -8.54 -2.62 -8.02
CA GLY A 189 -9.25 -1.36 -7.87
C GLY A 189 -10.15 -1.27 -6.62
N TYR A 190 -9.91 -2.12 -5.61
CA TYR A 190 -10.73 -2.15 -4.40
C TYR A 190 -10.30 -1.15 -3.33
N ILE A 191 -9.16 -0.51 -3.47
CA ILE A 191 -8.69 0.52 -2.54
C ILE A 191 -8.87 1.88 -3.18
N SER A 192 -9.39 2.82 -2.41
CA SER A 192 -9.50 4.22 -2.80
C SER A 192 -9.02 5.16 -1.71
N CYS A 193 -8.76 6.41 -2.08
CA CYS A 193 -8.25 7.44 -1.18
C CYS A 193 -8.95 8.76 -1.47
N SER A 194 -9.31 9.51 -0.41
CA SER A 194 -9.90 10.83 -0.58
C SER A 194 -8.90 11.80 -1.23
N ASP A 195 -9.42 12.72 -2.02
CA ASP A 195 -8.65 13.77 -2.68
C ASP A 195 -7.85 14.64 -1.70
N GLU A 196 -8.41 14.88 -0.51
CA GLU A 196 -7.77 15.69 0.53
C GLU A 196 -6.53 14.97 1.08
N VAL A 197 -6.63 13.68 1.35
CA VAL A 197 -5.49 12.86 1.78
C VAL A 197 -4.47 12.73 0.66
N ALA A 198 -4.88 12.44 -0.57
CA ALA A 198 -3.99 12.29 -1.72
C ALA A 198 -3.09 13.51 -1.93
N LYS A 199 -3.67 14.72 -1.82
CA LYS A 199 -3.02 16.03 -2.03
C LYS A 199 -2.31 16.56 -0.79
N SER A 200 -2.52 15.97 0.39
CA SER A 200 -1.81 16.39 1.59
C SER A 200 -0.31 16.15 1.44
N THR A 201 0.51 17.03 2.01
CA THR A 201 1.97 17.00 1.84
C THR A 201 2.68 16.89 3.17
N PHE A 202 3.79 16.19 3.19
CA PHE A 202 4.69 16.12 4.35
C PHE A 202 6.15 16.29 3.93
N LEU A 203 6.99 16.65 4.89
CA LEU A 203 8.42 16.77 4.64
C LEU A 203 9.05 15.36 4.66
N HIS A 204 9.46 14.89 3.50
CA HIS A 204 10.10 13.59 3.39
C HIS A 204 11.55 13.68 3.87
N GLN A 205 11.89 12.93 4.93
CA GLN A 205 13.17 13.08 5.63
C GLN A 205 14.41 12.82 4.76
N LYS A 206 14.33 11.92 3.78
CA LYS A 206 15.46 11.57 2.90
C LYS A 206 15.54 12.45 1.66
N ILE A 207 14.40 12.75 1.03
CA ILE A 207 14.33 13.61 -0.15
C ILE A 207 14.61 15.07 0.21
N LYS A 208 14.34 15.44 1.49
CA LYS A 208 14.49 16.81 2.01
C LYS A 208 13.58 17.83 1.31
N ASP A 209 12.48 17.34 0.75
CA ASP A 209 11.44 18.14 0.10
C ASP A 209 10.05 17.72 0.56
N ARG A 210 9.05 18.52 0.27
CA ARG A 210 7.66 18.21 0.52
C ARG A 210 7.11 17.41 -0.66
N ILE A 211 6.56 16.25 -0.35
CA ILE A 211 5.92 15.36 -1.33
C ILE A 211 4.48 15.09 -0.91
N THR A 212 3.63 14.75 -1.86
CA THR A 212 2.25 14.35 -1.59
C THR A 212 2.16 12.91 -1.12
N ILE A 213 1.06 12.58 -0.45
CA ILE A 213 0.75 11.19 -0.06
C ILE A 213 0.63 10.29 -1.30
N GLN A 214 0.04 10.79 -2.38
CA GLN A 214 -0.03 10.06 -3.64
C GLN A 214 1.36 9.71 -4.18
N GLU A 215 2.27 10.67 -4.26
CA GLU A 215 3.65 10.45 -4.73
C GLU A 215 4.38 9.43 -3.85
N GLU A 216 4.22 9.52 -2.52
CA GLU A 216 4.84 8.59 -1.60
C GLU A 216 4.29 7.18 -1.75
N PHE A 217 2.97 7.03 -1.78
CA PHE A 217 2.36 5.71 -1.97
C PHE A 217 2.81 5.04 -3.25
N VAL A 218 2.75 5.76 -4.39
CA VAL A 218 3.17 5.23 -5.70
C VAL A 218 4.65 4.83 -5.66
N ARG A 219 5.47 5.62 -4.98
CA ARG A 219 6.90 5.34 -4.82
C ARG A 219 7.15 4.08 -3.98
N GLU A 220 6.46 3.94 -2.86
CA GLU A 220 6.64 2.81 -1.93
C GLU A 220 6.08 1.50 -2.48
N ILE A 221 4.82 1.48 -2.94
CA ILE A 221 4.17 0.23 -3.35
C ILE A 221 4.86 -0.43 -4.55
N ARG A 222 5.46 0.36 -5.44
CA ARG A 222 6.17 -0.13 -6.62
C ARG A 222 7.52 -0.78 -6.32
N VAL A 223 8.08 -0.56 -5.13
CA VAL A 223 9.33 -1.21 -4.72
C VAL A 223 9.10 -2.48 -3.92
N VAL A 224 7.85 -2.77 -3.56
CA VAL A 224 7.50 -4.02 -2.88
C VAL A 224 7.81 -5.22 -3.78
N ARG A 225 8.51 -6.20 -3.23
CA ARG A 225 8.85 -7.45 -3.93
C ARG A 225 8.68 -8.63 -2.97
N PHE A 226 8.24 -9.74 -3.53
CA PHE A 226 8.34 -11.04 -2.87
C PHE A 226 9.53 -11.83 -3.41
N THR A 227 10.02 -12.73 -2.59
CA THR A 227 10.96 -13.79 -2.96
C THR A 227 10.49 -15.09 -2.35
N ASP A 228 10.87 -16.19 -2.98
CA ASP A 228 10.63 -17.52 -2.43
C ASP A 228 11.61 -17.80 -1.29
N ALA A 229 11.09 -18.24 -0.15
CA ALA A 229 11.89 -18.75 0.94
C ALA A 229 12.31 -20.21 0.65
N GLN A 230 13.27 -20.74 1.42
CA GLN A 230 13.80 -22.10 1.25
C GLN A 230 12.74 -23.21 1.30
N ASN A 231 11.58 -22.93 1.91
CA ASN A 231 10.45 -23.85 2.03
C ASN A 231 9.34 -23.61 0.98
N GLY A 232 9.63 -22.83 -0.07
CA GLY A 232 8.67 -22.50 -1.13
C GLY A 232 7.63 -21.43 -0.77
N LYS A 233 7.66 -20.89 0.47
CA LYS A 233 6.75 -19.84 0.89
C LYS A 233 7.23 -18.47 0.41
N LYS A 234 6.30 -17.57 0.15
CA LYS A 234 6.59 -16.18 -0.19
C LYS A 234 6.98 -15.39 1.06
N ARG A 235 7.99 -14.55 0.93
CA ARG A 235 8.35 -13.53 1.90
C ARG A 235 8.63 -12.20 1.20
N LEU A 236 8.32 -11.12 1.87
CA LEU A 236 8.76 -9.80 1.42
C LEU A 236 10.28 -9.70 1.44
N LEU A 237 10.85 -9.05 0.45
CA LEU A 237 12.24 -8.59 0.53
C LEU A 237 12.37 -7.64 1.72
N THR A 238 13.46 -7.78 2.45
CA THR A 238 13.77 -6.82 3.51
C THR A 238 14.07 -5.43 2.93
N LYS A 239 13.89 -4.38 3.72
CA LYS A 239 14.27 -3.00 3.32
C LYS A 239 15.70 -2.96 2.76
N LYS A 240 16.63 -3.71 3.35
CA LYS A 240 18.03 -3.80 2.87
C LYS A 240 18.14 -4.48 1.51
N GLU A 241 17.39 -5.55 1.27
CA GLU A 241 17.37 -6.27 -0.01
C GLU A 241 16.75 -5.40 -1.12
N MET A 242 15.59 -4.75 -0.82
CA MET A 242 14.95 -3.81 -1.75
C MET A 242 15.87 -2.64 -2.11
N ASN A 243 16.55 -2.06 -1.13
CA ASN A 243 17.51 -0.98 -1.34
C ASN A 243 18.70 -1.40 -2.21
N LYS A 244 19.19 -2.63 -2.04
CA LYS A 244 20.29 -3.16 -2.85
C LYS A 244 19.86 -3.34 -4.32
N GLN A 245 18.61 -3.76 -4.55
CA GLN A 245 18.10 -3.96 -5.92
C GLN A 245 17.71 -2.65 -6.61
N LEU A 246 17.17 -1.70 -5.86
CA LEU A 246 16.55 -0.49 -6.39
C LEU A 246 17.42 0.77 -6.22
N GLY A 247 18.55 0.65 -5.54
CA GLY A 247 19.48 1.77 -5.31
C GLY A 247 18.94 2.88 -4.43
N SER A 248 17.82 2.65 -3.74
CA SER A 248 17.15 3.65 -2.90
C SER A 248 17.08 3.19 -1.44
N GLY A 249 17.52 4.02 -0.52
CA GLY A 249 17.40 3.80 0.93
C GLY A 249 15.99 4.08 1.45
N GLN A 250 14.95 3.50 0.86
CA GLN A 250 13.56 3.86 1.15
C GLN A 250 13.00 3.14 2.39
N SER A 251 12.21 3.87 3.19
CA SER A 251 11.32 3.33 4.20
C SER A 251 9.95 3.07 3.58
N MET A 252 9.22 2.09 4.12
CA MET A 252 7.85 1.73 3.68
C MET A 252 6.82 2.30 4.67
N ASP A 253 7.02 3.57 5.04
CA ASP A 253 6.32 4.15 6.18
C ASP A 253 4.81 4.31 5.93
N LEU A 254 4.38 4.50 4.67
CA LEU A 254 2.98 4.62 4.29
C LEU A 254 2.36 3.24 3.96
N CYS A 255 3.08 2.38 3.26
CA CYS A 255 2.57 1.05 2.90
C CYS A 255 2.43 0.10 4.09
N ASP A 256 3.22 0.27 5.15
CA ASP A 256 3.12 -0.56 6.35
C ASP A 256 1.75 -0.43 7.05
N PRO A 257 1.23 0.76 7.40
CA PRO A 257 -0.13 0.90 7.94
C PRO A 257 -1.22 0.47 6.95
N MET A 258 -1.02 0.66 5.64
CA MET A 258 -1.97 0.15 4.65
C MET A 258 -2.03 -1.38 4.65
N ALA A 259 -0.89 -2.06 4.77
CA ALA A 259 -0.85 -3.50 4.92
C ALA A 259 -1.49 -3.97 6.24
N MET A 260 -1.35 -3.22 7.34
CA MET A 260 -2.03 -3.54 8.60
C MET A 260 -3.55 -3.53 8.48
N ARG A 261 -4.15 -2.67 7.62
CA ARG A 261 -5.60 -2.69 7.38
C ARG A 261 -6.08 -4.03 6.79
N MET A 262 -5.20 -4.76 6.14
CA MET A 262 -5.51 -6.08 5.60
C MET A 262 -5.63 -7.15 6.68
N TYR A 263 -5.12 -6.92 7.87
CA TYR A 263 -5.10 -7.91 8.95
C TYR A 263 -6.48 -8.44 9.34
N PRO A 264 -7.50 -7.61 9.62
CA PRO A 264 -8.85 -8.10 9.88
C PRO A 264 -9.53 -8.73 8.66
N LEU A 265 -8.99 -8.52 7.46
CA LEU A 265 -9.49 -9.13 6.21
C LEU A 265 -8.80 -10.46 5.85
N LEU A 266 -7.80 -10.86 6.62
CA LEU A 266 -7.20 -12.18 6.49
C LEU A 266 -8.16 -13.21 7.07
N ASN A 267 -8.41 -14.21 6.33
CA ASN A 267 -9.46 -15.17 6.35
C ASN A 267 -9.91 -15.63 7.75
N ILE A 268 -11.15 -15.33 8.06
CA ILE A 268 -11.87 -15.75 9.28
C ILE A 268 -12.21 -17.25 9.21
N ALA A 269 -12.37 -17.82 8.01
CA ALA A 269 -12.61 -19.26 7.81
C ALA A 269 -11.48 -20.14 8.38
N ASP A 270 -10.29 -19.58 8.59
CA ASP A 270 -9.13 -20.27 9.16
C ASP A 270 -9.09 -20.24 10.70
N GLY A 271 -10.14 -19.85 11.37
CA GLY A 271 -10.24 -19.85 12.84
C GLY A 271 -9.49 -18.68 13.51
N TYR A 272 -9.13 -17.65 12.75
CA TYR A 272 -8.53 -16.43 13.29
C TYR A 272 -9.60 -15.36 13.48
N GLU A 273 -10.28 -15.41 14.59
CA GLU A 273 -11.21 -14.36 15.01
C GLU A 273 -10.46 -13.32 15.84
N LEU A 274 -10.46 -12.08 15.37
CA LEU A 274 -10.35 -10.94 16.28
C LEU A 274 -11.68 -10.90 17.05
N GLU A 275 -11.67 -11.08 18.36
CA GLU A 275 -12.89 -11.09 19.19
C GLU A 275 -13.79 -9.86 18.96
N SER A 276 -13.19 -8.75 18.50
CA SER A 276 -13.87 -7.48 18.17
C SER A 276 -14.62 -7.47 16.83
N THR A 277 -14.32 -8.39 15.89
CA THR A 277 -14.90 -8.36 14.53
C THR A 277 -16.03 -9.35 14.30
N ARG A 278 -16.32 -10.22 15.28
CA ARG A 278 -17.30 -11.29 15.16
C ARG A 278 -18.72 -10.81 14.79
N GLY A 279 -19.18 -9.74 15.44
CA GLY A 279 -20.53 -9.19 15.17
C GLY A 279 -20.64 -8.40 13.86
N GLU A 280 -19.52 -7.93 13.29
CA GLU A 280 -19.49 -7.22 12.02
C GLU A 280 -19.34 -8.17 10.83
N TYR A 281 -18.69 -9.31 11.05
CA TYR A 281 -18.58 -10.38 10.07
C TYR A 281 -19.92 -11.00 9.70
N ASP A 282 -20.76 -11.31 10.69
CA ASP A 282 -22.09 -11.88 10.46
C ASP A 282 -22.94 -10.90 9.62
N ARG A 283 -22.85 -9.60 9.91
CA ARG A 283 -23.51 -8.54 9.15
C ARG A 283 -22.99 -8.41 7.71
N TYR A 284 -21.69 -8.57 7.53
CA TYR A 284 -21.04 -8.51 6.22
C TYR A 284 -21.43 -9.69 5.32
N HIS A 285 -21.55 -10.89 5.88
CA HIS A 285 -22.02 -12.08 5.16
C HIS A 285 -23.48 -11.96 4.73
N GLU A 286 -24.36 -11.46 5.59
CA GLU A 286 -25.76 -11.24 5.25
C GLU A 286 -25.94 -10.23 4.10
N GLU A 287 -25.09 -9.19 4.04
CA GLU A 287 -25.11 -8.20 2.96
C GLU A 287 -24.51 -8.71 1.64
N VAL A 288 -23.52 -9.60 1.70
CA VAL A 288 -22.92 -10.25 0.52
C VAL A 288 -23.87 -11.27 -0.11
N GLU A 289 -24.58 -12.04 0.69
CA GLU A 289 -25.61 -12.96 0.21
C GLU A 289 -26.77 -12.24 -0.48
N SER A 290 -27.01 -10.97 -0.13
CA SER A 290 -28.03 -10.13 -0.79
C SER A 290 -27.62 -9.60 -2.18
N GLY A 291 -26.45 -9.93 -2.69
CA GLY A 291 -26.01 -9.68 -4.07
C GLY A 291 -25.53 -8.26 -4.39
N HIS A 292 -25.28 -7.41 -3.37
CA HIS A 292 -24.94 -6.00 -3.57
C HIS A 292 -23.48 -5.64 -3.25
N ARG A 293 -22.60 -6.59 -2.90
CA ARG A 293 -21.20 -6.32 -2.58
C ARG A 293 -20.20 -7.29 -3.22
N ILE A 294 -19.06 -6.74 -3.55
CA ILE A 294 -17.89 -7.47 -4.07
C ILE A 294 -17.34 -8.35 -2.94
N ASN A 295 -17.23 -9.65 -3.18
CA ASN A 295 -16.64 -10.58 -2.22
C ASN A 295 -15.11 -10.40 -2.17
N ILE A 296 -14.62 -9.52 -1.26
CA ILE A 296 -13.19 -9.29 -1.04
C ILE A 296 -12.50 -10.45 -0.30
N TYR A 297 -13.27 -11.46 0.10
CA TYR A 297 -12.80 -12.68 0.80
C TYR A 297 -12.68 -13.89 -0.10
N ASP A 298 -12.79 -13.74 -1.43
CA ASP A 298 -12.70 -14.85 -2.36
C ASP A 298 -11.32 -15.51 -2.30
N ASP A 299 -11.27 -16.77 -1.85
CA ASP A 299 -10.06 -17.56 -1.72
C ASP A 299 -9.35 -17.79 -3.07
N ALA A 300 -10.08 -17.76 -4.18
CA ALA A 300 -9.54 -17.83 -5.53
C ALA A 300 -8.56 -16.67 -5.83
N ALA A 301 -8.72 -15.53 -5.13
CA ALA A 301 -7.86 -14.37 -5.26
C ALA A 301 -6.41 -14.64 -4.86
N PHE A 302 -6.15 -15.66 -4.03
CA PHE A 302 -4.81 -16.06 -3.62
C PHE A 302 -4.24 -17.26 -4.40
N GLY A 303 -4.91 -17.72 -5.44
CA GLY A 303 -4.42 -18.79 -6.34
C GLY A 303 -4.58 -20.20 -5.76
N VAL A 304 -5.46 -20.39 -4.78
CA VAL A 304 -5.79 -21.70 -4.26
C VAL A 304 -6.94 -22.28 -5.09
N SER A 305 -6.65 -23.03 -6.15
CA SER A 305 -7.65 -23.91 -6.77
C SER A 305 -7.70 -25.20 -5.99
N TYR A 306 -8.77 -25.46 -5.28
CA TYR A 306 -9.06 -26.80 -4.77
C TYR A 306 -9.42 -27.67 -5.98
N GLY A 307 -8.46 -28.53 -6.39
CA GLY A 307 -8.77 -29.67 -7.24
C GLY A 307 -9.79 -30.55 -6.54
N ARG A 308 -10.90 -30.82 -7.21
CA ARG A 308 -11.88 -31.84 -6.81
C ARG A 308 -11.27 -33.24 -6.92
#